data_40f65808f82363e4df52f89588bdf1b9
#
_entry.id   40f65808f82363e4df52f89588bdf1b9
#
_cell.length_a   1.000
_cell.length_b   1.000
_cell.length_c   1.000
_cell.angle_alpha   90.00
_cell.angle_beta   90.00
_cell.angle_gamma   90.00
#
_symmetry.space_group_name_H-M   'P 1'
#
loop_
_entity.id
_entity.type
_entity.pdbx_description
1 polymer ?
#
loop_
_entity_poly.entity_id
_entity_poly.type
_entity_poly.pdbx_seq_one_letter_code
_entity_poly.pdbx_strand_id
1 'polypeptide(L)'
;MADPKFFSNEWAQTVGQALTAGPSEDARAGKLQMYWDFFEQVKAKYPASWALGCRDLPTELGKSPAYLYVQWDDGAVTGCQIVGPDDGLDATYVLDMDYRDWKALHERYDAQRTVMYRKILLEDGNLLEFFKTIYFFAECLAVVGRVAADYP
;
A
#
# COMPACT_ATOMS: atom_id res chain seq x y z
N MET A 1 22.83 -10.12 -0.31
CA MET A 1 21.68 -10.61 0.47
C MET A 1 20.44 -10.67 -0.40
N ALA A 2 19.65 -11.70 -0.26
CA ALA A 2 18.43 -11.83 -1.04
C ALA A 2 17.36 -10.87 -0.51
N ASP A 3 16.53 -10.35 -1.40
CA ASP A 3 15.37 -9.55 -1.02
C ASP A 3 14.37 -10.42 -0.27
N PRO A 4 13.59 -9.85 0.66
CA PRO A 4 12.53 -10.59 1.33
C PRO A 4 11.47 -11.01 0.31
N LYS A 5 10.80 -12.10 0.60
CA LYS A 5 9.69 -12.56 -0.25
C LYS A 5 8.53 -11.57 -0.17
N PHE A 6 7.89 -11.32 -1.32
CA PHE A 6 6.68 -10.53 -1.39
C PHE A 6 5.62 -11.10 -0.43
N PHE A 7 4.94 -10.26 0.29
CA PHE A 7 3.94 -10.62 1.31
C PHE A 7 4.49 -11.46 2.47
N SER A 8 5.79 -11.36 2.77
CA SER A 8 6.35 -11.84 4.03
C SER A 8 6.25 -10.74 5.10
N ASN A 9 6.32 -11.11 6.38
CA ASN A 9 6.33 -10.12 7.45
C ASN A 9 7.61 -9.27 7.43
N GLU A 10 8.72 -9.82 6.97
CA GLU A 10 9.95 -9.06 6.78
C GLU A 10 9.74 -7.94 5.77
N TRP A 11 9.12 -8.26 4.63
CA TRP A 11 8.77 -7.26 3.63
C TRP A 11 7.79 -6.22 4.21
N ALA A 12 6.78 -6.68 4.96
CA ALA A 12 5.78 -5.80 5.56
C ALA A 12 6.41 -4.78 6.50
N GLN A 13 7.39 -5.19 7.31
CA GLN A 13 8.10 -4.27 8.19
C GLN A 13 8.84 -3.19 7.41
N THR A 14 9.50 -3.57 6.33
CA THR A 14 10.19 -2.62 5.44
C THR A 14 9.20 -1.66 4.80
N VAL A 15 8.04 -2.17 4.38
CA VAL A 15 6.96 -1.33 3.84
C VAL A 15 6.52 -0.29 4.86
N GLY A 16 6.31 -0.68 6.11
CA GLY A 16 5.90 0.24 7.17
C GLY A 16 6.91 1.37 7.39
N GLN A 17 8.19 1.05 7.37
CA GLN A 17 9.27 2.03 7.48
C GLN A 17 9.28 2.98 6.27
N ALA A 18 9.14 2.44 5.07
CA ALA A 18 9.12 3.22 3.84
C ALA A 18 7.92 4.17 3.78
N LEU A 19 6.75 3.72 4.20
CA LEU A 19 5.55 4.54 4.25
C LEU A 19 5.69 5.69 5.26
N THR A 20 6.26 5.41 6.41
CA THR A 20 6.51 6.45 7.43
C THR A 20 7.48 7.51 6.89
N ALA A 21 8.52 7.10 6.17
CA ALA A 21 9.46 8.03 5.54
C ALA A 21 8.84 8.83 4.40
N GLY A 22 7.90 8.22 3.67
CA GLY A 22 7.22 8.83 2.54
C GLY A 22 8.00 8.72 1.22
N PRO A 23 7.47 9.29 0.12
CA PRO A 23 8.13 9.24 -1.18
C PRO A 23 9.51 9.88 -1.16
N SER A 24 10.43 9.32 -1.94
CA SER A 24 11.80 9.83 -2.06
C SER A 24 11.84 11.19 -2.76
N GLU A 25 12.97 11.88 -2.69
CA GLU A 25 13.17 13.14 -3.40
C GLU A 25 13.00 12.96 -4.91
N ASP A 26 13.52 11.87 -5.46
CA ASP A 26 13.35 11.55 -6.88
C ASP A 26 11.88 11.39 -7.26
N ALA A 27 11.09 10.73 -6.41
CA ALA A 27 9.66 10.57 -6.65
C ALA A 27 8.93 11.91 -6.59
N ARG A 28 9.40 12.84 -5.77
CA ARG A 28 8.76 14.16 -5.60
C ARG A 28 9.11 15.14 -6.71
N ALA A 29 10.22 14.91 -7.41
CA ALA A 29 10.73 15.84 -8.42
C ALA A 29 9.78 16.06 -9.60
N GLY A 30 8.90 15.10 -9.87
CA GLY A 30 7.96 15.18 -11.01
C GLY A 30 6.70 15.99 -10.77
N LYS A 31 6.50 16.54 -9.57
CA LYS A 31 5.25 17.23 -9.21
C LYS A 31 5.55 18.52 -8.44
N LEU A 32 4.55 19.42 -8.42
CA LEU A 32 4.69 20.70 -7.76
C LEU A 32 4.79 20.55 -6.24
N GLN A 33 5.52 21.46 -5.61
CA GLN A 33 5.66 21.47 -4.14
C GLN A 33 4.30 21.54 -3.44
N MET A 34 3.34 22.30 -3.98
CA MET A 34 1.99 22.40 -3.42
C MET A 34 1.31 21.04 -3.31
N TYR A 35 1.54 20.15 -4.27
CA TYR A 35 1.00 18.79 -4.24
C TYR A 35 1.55 18.01 -3.05
N TRP A 36 2.87 18.13 -2.81
CA TRP A 36 3.52 17.43 -1.68
C TRP A 36 3.17 18.05 -0.34
N ASP A 37 2.95 19.37 -0.28
CA ASP A 37 2.48 20.03 0.93
C ASP A 37 1.12 19.48 1.34
N PHE A 38 0.22 19.28 0.37
CA PHE A 38 -1.08 18.65 0.61
C PHE A 38 -0.92 17.20 1.09
N PHE A 39 -0.03 16.45 0.44
CA PHE A 39 0.27 15.08 0.85
C PHE A 39 0.71 15.01 2.31
N GLU A 40 1.63 15.87 2.70
CA GLU A 40 2.14 15.90 4.08
C GLU A 40 1.04 16.32 5.08
N GLN A 41 0.16 17.23 4.71
CA GLN A 41 -0.96 17.62 5.56
C GLN A 41 -1.92 16.47 5.80
N VAL A 42 -2.25 15.71 4.76
CA VAL A 42 -3.09 14.51 4.88
C VAL A 42 -2.40 13.48 5.77
N LYS A 43 -1.13 13.20 5.48
CA LYS A 43 -0.34 12.21 6.21
C LYS A 43 -0.31 12.49 7.71
N ALA A 44 -0.08 13.76 8.09
CA ALA A 44 0.07 14.17 9.50
C ALA A 44 -1.15 13.84 10.36
N LYS A 45 -2.33 13.78 9.74
CA LYS A 45 -3.60 13.57 10.45
C LYS A 45 -4.35 12.34 9.98
N TYR A 46 -3.71 11.49 9.18
CA TYR A 46 -4.41 10.36 8.57
C TYR A 46 -4.78 9.32 9.63
N PRO A 47 -6.09 9.06 9.84
CA PRO A 47 -6.54 8.23 10.96
C PRO A 47 -6.91 6.80 10.57
N ALA A 48 -6.66 6.40 9.34
CA ALA A 48 -7.22 5.16 8.80
C ALA A 48 -6.24 3.99 8.87
N SER A 49 -6.79 2.79 8.79
CA SER A 49 -6.03 1.57 8.57
C SER A 49 -6.46 0.96 7.24
N TRP A 50 -5.53 0.23 6.63
CA TRP A 50 -5.74 -0.43 5.34
C TRP A 50 -5.51 -1.92 5.47
N ALA A 51 -6.30 -2.71 4.73
CA ALA A 51 -5.99 -4.09 4.42
C ALA A 51 -5.84 -4.17 2.89
N LEU A 52 -4.59 -4.26 2.43
CA LEU A 52 -4.26 -4.31 1.01
C LEU A 52 -4.04 -5.76 0.61
N GLY A 53 -4.99 -6.32 -0.13
CA GLY A 53 -5.03 -7.75 -0.41
C GLY A 53 -4.44 -8.16 -1.74
N CYS A 54 -4.00 -9.41 -1.79
CA CYS A 54 -3.66 -10.11 -3.02
C CYS A 54 -4.59 -11.31 -3.14
N ARG A 55 -5.42 -11.33 -4.18
CA ARG A 55 -6.46 -12.35 -4.36
C ARG A 55 -5.91 -13.72 -4.73
N ASP A 56 -4.81 -13.74 -5.47
CA ASP A 56 -4.23 -14.94 -6.07
C ASP A 56 -2.74 -15.04 -5.81
N LEU A 57 -2.36 -14.85 -4.55
CA LEU A 57 -0.97 -14.96 -4.15
C LEU A 57 -0.40 -16.32 -4.53
N PRO A 58 0.78 -16.40 -5.20
CA PRO A 58 1.40 -17.68 -5.49
C PRO A 58 1.59 -18.53 -4.23
N THR A 59 1.35 -19.83 -4.32
CA THR A 59 1.44 -20.75 -3.18
C THR A 59 2.80 -20.73 -2.50
N GLU A 60 3.86 -20.44 -3.25
CA GLU A 60 5.22 -20.28 -2.75
C GLU A 60 5.35 -19.15 -1.74
N LEU A 61 4.46 -18.15 -1.80
CA LEU A 61 4.47 -16.99 -0.93
C LEU A 61 3.49 -17.11 0.24
N GLY A 62 2.60 -18.08 0.21
CA GLY A 62 1.64 -18.31 1.27
C GLY A 62 0.25 -18.62 0.77
N LYS A 63 -0.73 -18.52 1.64
CA LYS A 63 -2.13 -18.80 1.32
C LYS A 63 -2.81 -17.56 0.76
N SER A 64 -3.72 -17.77 -0.18
CA SER A 64 -4.56 -16.72 -0.75
C SER A 64 -5.98 -16.82 -0.20
N PRO A 65 -6.68 -15.69 -0.04
CA PRO A 65 -6.15 -14.33 -0.12
C PRO A 65 -5.35 -13.98 1.12
N ALA A 66 -4.40 -13.07 0.95
CA ALA A 66 -3.63 -12.52 2.06
C ALA A 66 -3.70 -10.99 1.99
N TYR A 67 -3.49 -10.34 3.12
CA TYR A 67 -3.62 -8.89 3.22
C TYR A 67 -2.42 -8.29 3.93
N LEU A 68 -1.95 -7.16 3.40
CA LEU A 68 -0.99 -6.30 4.09
C LEU A 68 -1.81 -5.33 4.94
N TYR A 69 -1.78 -5.50 6.25
CA TYR A 69 -2.48 -4.61 7.18
C TYR A 69 -1.57 -3.45 7.55
N VAL A 70 -2.04 -2.22 7.32
CA VAL A 70 -1.29 -1.00 7.57
C VAL A 70 -2.11 -0.11 8.51
N GLN A 71 -1.55 0.24 9.65
CA GLN A 71 -2.18 1.11 10.64
C GLN A 71 -1.47 2.46 10.66
N TRP A 72 -2.18 3.53 10.36
CA TRP A 72 -1.66 4.89 10.41
C TRP A 72 -2.05 5.58 11.71
N ASP A 73 -1.13 6.38 12.26
CA ASP A 73 -1.39 7.19 13.44
C ASP A 73 -0.43 8.40 13.43
N ASP A 74 -1.01 9.61 13.34
CA ASP A 74 -0.30 10.89 13.40
C ASP A 74 0.96 10.94 12.52
N GLY A 75 0.83 10.53 11.28
CA GLY A 75 1.90 10.65 10.28
C GLY A 75 2.88 9.48 10.24
N ALA A 76 2.65 8.44 11.03
CA ALA A 76 3.52 7.27 11.06
C ALA A 76 2.70 5.98 10.92
N VAL A 77 3.33 4.95 10.39
CA VAL A 77 2.76 3.60 10.37
C VAL A 77 3.14 2.93 11.70
N THR A 78 2.14 2.66 12.52
CA THR A 78 2.34 2.06 13.83
C THR A 78 2.22 0.54 13.83
N GLY A 79 1.68 -0.03 12.75
CA GLY A 79 1.60 -1.48 12.55
C GLY A 79 1.56 -1.79 11.07
N CYS A 80 2.35 -2.79 10.66
CA CYS A 80 2.38 -3.23 9.27
C CYS A 80 2.76 -4.71 9.26
N GLN A 81 1.80 -5.56 8.91
CA GLN A 81 1.98 -7.01 8.96
C GLN A 81 1.08 -7.71 7.96
N ILE A 82 1.44 -8.96 7.64
CA ILE A 82 0.62 -9.79 6.78
C ILE A 82 -0.39 -10.56 7.64
N VAL A 83 -1.66 -10.51 7.22
CA VAL A 83 -2.76 -11.18 7.89
C VAL A 83 -3.58 -11.99 6.88
N GLY A 84 -4.26 -13.03 7.36
CA GLY A 84 -5.18 -13.80 6.55
C GLY A 84 -6.60 -13.22 6.62
N PRO A 85 -7.52 -13.74 5.79
CA PRO A 85 -8.89 -13.24 5.74
C PRO A 85 -9.67 -13.49 7.04
N ASP A 86 -9.25 -14.47 7.83
CA ASP A 86 -9.93 -14.84 9.09
C ASP A 86 -9.31 -14.19 10.32
N ASP A 87 -8.34 -13.29 10.14
CA ASP A 87 -7.61 -12.68 11.26
C ASP A 87 -8.28 -11.39 11.77
N GLY A 88 -9.58 -11.27 11.60
CA GLY A 88 -10.36 -10.16 12.12
C GLY A 88 -9.99 -8.83 11.49
N LEU A 89 -10.15 -8.73 10.17
CA LEU A 89 -9.82 -7.51 9.43
C LEU A 89 -10.71 -6.35 9.88
N ASP A 90 -10.18 -5.56 10.82
CA ASP A 90 -10.85 -4.36 11.33
C ASP A 90 -10.22 -3.12 10.69
N ALA A 91 -10.03 -3.16 9.39
CA ALA A 91 -9.44 -2.07 8.64
C ALA A 91 -10.50 -1.06 8.22
N THR A 92 -10.11 0.23 8.22
CA THR A 92 -11.00 1.29 7.73
C THR A 92 -11.34 1.07 6.26
N TYR A 93 -10.35 0.66 5.46
CA TYR A 93 -10.51 0.36 4.04
C TYR A 93 -9.90 -0.99 3.73
N VAL A 94 -10.66 -1.83 3.05
CA VAL A 94 -10.16 -3.12 2.55
C VAL A 94 -10.11 -3.02 1.03
N LEU A 95 -8.92 -3.18 0.47
CA LEU A 95 -8.70 -3.12 -0.96
C LEU A 95 -7.95 -4.36 -1.40
N ASP A 96 -8.18 -4.81 -2.62
CA ASP A 96 -7.42 -5.93 -3.14
C ASP A 96 -7.14 -5.78 -4.64
N MET A 97 -6.12 -6.49 -5.10
CA MET A 97 -5.84 -6.65 -6.52
C MET A 97 -5.11 -7.97 -6.77
N ASP A 98 -5.00 -8.33 -8.05
CA ASP A 98 -4.34 -9.56 -8.45
C ASP A 98 -2.83 -9.47 -8.27
N TYR A 99 -2.19 -10.61 -8.07
CA TYR A 99 -0.73 -10.71 -7.97
C TYR A 99 -0.04 -10.08 -9.19
N ARG A 100 -0.59 -10.30 -10.39
CA ARG A 100 -0.09 -9.71 -11.63
C ARG A 100 0.02 -8.19 -11.53
N ASP A 101 -0.99 -7.54 -10.93
CA ASP A 101 -1.02 -6.09 -10.79
C ASP A 101 -0.08 -5.61 -9.69
N TRP A 102 0.09 -6.38 -8.61
CA TRP A 102 1.11 -6.11 -7.60
C TRP A 102 2.51 -6.15 -8.22
N LYS A 103 2.78 -7.16 -9.05
CA LYS A 103 4.06 -7.30 -9.72
C LYS A 103 4.30 -6.16 -10.70
N ALA A 104 3.27 -5.76 -11.46
CA ALA A 104 3.35 -4.63 -12.37
C ALA A 104 3.70 -3.33 -11.61
N LEU A 105 3.10 -3.13 -10.45
CA LEU A 105 3.39 -1.98 -9.59
C LEU A 105 4.86 -1.97 -9.16
N HIS A 106 5.40 -3.12 -8.79
CA HIS A 106 6.82 -3.27 -8.46
C HIS A 106 7.72 -2.95 -9.66
N GLU A 107 7.28 -3.31 -10.86
CA GLU A 107 7.98 -3.02 -12.11
C GLU A 107 7.70 -1.59 -12.61
N ARG A 108 7.26 -0.72 -11.70
CA ARG A 108 7.04 0.72 -11.90
C ARG A 108 5.84 1.09 -12.77
N TYR A 109 4.84 0.24 -12.87
CA TYR A 109 3.57 0.66 -13.41
C TYR A 109 3.01 1.79 -12.54
N ASP A 110 2.42 2.82 -13.17
CA ASP A 110 1.95 4.01 -12.50
C ASP A 110 0.90 3.69 -11.42
N ALA A 111 1.18 4.10 -10.18
CA ALA A 111 0.27 3.82 -9.06
C ALA A 111 -1.07 4.57 -9.20
N GLN A 112 -1.06 5.78 -9.77
CA GLN A 112 -2.31 6.50 -10.02
C GLN A 112 -3.18 5.77 -11.04
N ARG A 113 -2.56 5.21 -12.08
CA ARG A 113 -3.29 4.37 -13.05
C ARG A 113 -3.79 3.08 -12.41
N THR A 114 -3.03 2.50 -11.49
CA THR A 114 -3.46 1.31 -10.75
C THR A 114 -4.77 1.58 -10.02
N VAL A 115 -4.90 2.75 -9.42
CA VAL A 115 -6.12 3.17 -8.72
C VAL A 115 -7.21 3.58 -9.72
N MET A 116 -6.88 4.45 -10.67
CA MET A 116 -7.87 5.05 -11.58
C MET A 116 -8.46 4.06 -12.57
N TYR A 117 -7.69 3.07 -12.99
CA TYR A 117 -8.17 2.02 -13.91
C TYR A 117 -8.74 0.83 -13.16
N ARG A 118 -8.95 0.98 -11.86
CA ARG A 118 -9.60 -0.02 -11.01
C ARG A 118 -8.90 -1.38 -10.99
N LYS A 119 -7.59 -1.37 -11.10
CA LYS A 119 -6.78 -2.59 -10.91
C LYS A 119 -6.82 -3.01 -9.44
N ILE A 120 -6.73 -2.03 -8.54
CA ILE A 120 -6.99 -2.24 -7.12
C ILE A 120 -8.43 -1.78 -6.83
N LEU A 121 -9.19 -2.62 -6.12
CA LEU A 121 -10.60 -2.39 -5.85
C LEU A 121 -10.85 -2.20 -4.36
N LEU A 122 -11.68 -1.21 -4.03
CA LEU A 122 -12.13 -1.01 -2.66
C LEU A 122 -13.28 -2.01 -2.38
N GLU A 123 -13.01 -2.98 -1.53
CA GLU A 123 -13.98 -4.03 -1.17
C GLU A 123 -14.83 -3.65 0.02
N ASP A 124 -14.29 -2.87 0.94
CA ASP A 124 -15.03 -2.43 2.13
C ASP A 124 -14.49 -1.07 2.57
N GLY A 125 -15.37 -0.22 3.10
CA GLY A 125 -15.05 1.11 3.58
C GLY A 125 -15.90 2.18 2.90
N ASN A 126 -15.88 3.38 3.46
CA ASN A 126 -16.65 4.50 2.92
C ASN A 126 -15.95 5.07 1.68
N LEU A 127 -16.58 4.89 0.52
CA LEU A 127 -16.03 5.27 -0.77
C LEU A 127 -15.73 6.77 -0.87
N LEU A 128 -16.65 7.62 -0.37
CA LEU A 128 -16.48 9.08 -0.45
C LEU A 128 -15.32 9.54 0.42
N GLU A 129 -15.20 9.00 1.63
CA GLU A 129 -14.08 9.33 2.51
C GLU A 129 -12.76 8.86 1.91
N PHE A 130 -12.74 7.68 1.29
CA PHE A 130 -11.56 7.18 0.62
C PHE A 130 -11.13 8.10 -0.52
N PHE A 131 -12.08 8.56 -1.35
CA PHE A 131 -11.78 9.44 -2.47
C PHE A 131 -11.26 10.81 -2.06
N LYS A 132 -11.63 11.32 -0.88
CA LYS A 132 -11.11 12.60 -0.40
C LYS A 132 -9.59 12.61 -0.25
N THR A 133 -8.99 11.46 -0.01
CA THR A 133 -7.55 11.30 0.19
C THR A 133 -6.93 10.34 -0.82
N ILE A 134 -7.54 10.21 -2.00
CA ILE A 134 -7.12 9.20 -2.97
C ILE A 134 -5.69 9.42 -3.48
N TYR A 135 -5.26 10.68 -3.62
CA TYR A 135 -3.90 10.96 -4.06
C TYR A 135 -2.86 10.57 -3.00
N PHE A 136 -3.21 10.76 -1.72
CA PHE A 136 -2.36 10.26 -0.64
C PHE A 136 -2.22 8.74 -0.74
N PHE A 137 -3.32 8.04 -0.92
CA PHE A 137 -3.31 6.58 -1.07
C PHE A 137 -2.48 6.16 -2.28
N ALA A 138 -2.67 6.79 -3.43
CA ALA A 138 -1.94 6.44 -4.65
C ALA A 138 -0.43 6.62 -4.49
N GLU A 139 0.01 7.70 -3.86
CA GLU A 139 1.43 7.93 -3.60
C GLU A 139 1.99 6.90 -2.62
N CYS A 140 1.21 6.54 -1.60
CA CYS A 140 1.60 5.47 -0.68
C CYS A 140 1.70 4.12 -1.38
N LEU A 141 0.78 3.81 -2.28
CA LEU A 141 0.81 2.58 -3.06
C LEU A 141 2.07 2.51 -3.92
N ALA A 142 2.49 3.64 -4.49
CA ALA A 142 3.75 3.72 -5.23
C ALA A 142 4.96 3.40 -4.34
N VAL A 143 4.96 3.89 -3.11
CA VAL A 143 6.02 3.60 -2.13
C VAL A 143 6.05 2.09 -1.84
N VAL A 144 4.89 1.48 -1.60
CA VAL A 144 4.79 0.04 -1.35
C VAL A 144 5.39 -0.77 -2.51
N GLY A 145 5.05 -0.37 -3.74
CA GLY A 145 5.53 -1.07 -4.93
C GLY A 145 7.03 -0.98 -5.14
N ARG A 146 7.68 0.05 -4.59
CA ARG A 146 9.13 0.25 -4.73
C ARG A 146 9.97 -0.47 -3.68
N VAL A 147 9.36 -1.00 -2.65
CA VAL A 147 10.09 -1.75 -1.63
C VAL A 147 10.61 -3.03 -2.25
N ALA A 148 11.91 -3.29 -2.06
CA ALA A 148 12.56 -4.47 -2.63
C ALA A 148 11.89 -5.75 -2.13
N ALA A 149 11.59 -6.66 -3.05
CA ALA A 149 10.97 -7.93 -2.73
C ALA A 149 11.24 -8.95 -3.84
N ASP A 150 11.21 -10.23 -3.47
CA ASP A 150 11.29 -11.31 -4.43
C ASP A 150 9.87 -11.69 -4.87
N TYR A 151 9.60 -11.48 -6.15
CA TYR A 151 8.32 -11.83 -6.80
C TYR A 151 8.56 -13.04 -7.70
N PRO A 152 8.21 -14.23 -7.27
CA PRO A 152 8.39 -15.43 -8.11
C PRO A 152 7.57 -15.44 -9.40
#